data_e22eb96208abd8701279d2a576fb87c5
#
_entry.id   e22eb96208abd8701279d2a576fb87c5
#
_cell.length_a   1.000
_cell.length_b   1.000
_cell.length_c   1.000
_cell.angle_alpha   90.00
_cell.angle_beta   90.00
_cell.angle_gamma   90.00
#
_symmetry.space_group_name_H-M   'P 1'
#
loop_
_entity.id
_entity.type
_entity.pdbx_description
1 polymer ?
#
loop_
_entity_poly.entity_id
_entity_poly.type
_entity_poly.pdbx_seq_one_letter_code
_entity_poly.pdbx_strand_id
1 'polypeptide(L)'
;MLQYEELRLRLENLWPDIEDLANAIGLDQLRREAAELDQRTAADGFWDNMETAQATTQRAAVLKDSIDKYERLVSDYHDTLTLIELADEAADESLLEECIQGVDK
;
A
#
# COMPACT_ATOMS: atom_id res chain seq x y z
N MET A 1 10.10 25.78 -5.48
CA MET A 1 8.94 26.52 -6.01
C MET A 1 7.78 26.44 -5.03
N LEU A 2 7.01 27.51 -4.91
CA LEU A 2 5.87 27.57 -4.00
C LEU A 2 4.85 26.46 -4.28
N GLN A 3 4.57 26.19 -5.55
CA GLN A 3 3.62 25.15 -5.97
C GLN A 3 4.05 23.76 -5.49
N TYR A 4 5.33 23.44 -5.56
CA TYR A 4 5.84 22.16 -5.07
C TYR A 4 5.76 22.08 -3.55
N GLU A 5 6.04 23.17 -2.86
CA GLU A 5 5.91 23.22 -1.40
C GLU A 5 4.46 22.98 -0.95
N GLU A 6 3.50 23.60 -1.65
CA GLU A 6 2.07 23.39 -1.37
C GLU A 6 1.64 21.95 -1.62
N LEU A 7 2.12 21.34 -2.71
CA LEU A 7 1.84 19.92 -3.01
C LEU A 7 2.43 19.00 -1.95
N ARG A 8 3.65 19.27 -1.53
CA ARG A 8 4.30 18.48 -0.48
C ARG A 8 3.48 18.51 0.80
N LEU A 9 3.03 19.68 1.22
CA LEU A 9 2.22 19.84 2.43
C LEU A 9 0.88 19.12 2.29
N ARG A 10 0.21 19.23 1.14
CA ARG A 10 -1.04 18.52 0.88
C ARG A 10 -0.83 17.00 0.98
N LEU A 11 0.24 16.50 0.40
CA LEU A 11 0.55 15.07 0.45
C LEU A 11 0.85 14.62 1.89
N GLU A 12 1.71 15.33 2.60
CA GLU A 12 2.06 14.98 3.98
C GLU A 12 0.85 15.00 4.91
N ASN A 13 -0.12 15.89 4.65
CA ASN A 13 -1.36 15.95 5.42
C ASN A 13 -2.26 14.73 5.22
N LEU A 14 -2.02 13.91 4.20
CA LEU A 14 -2.75 12.66 3.99
C LEU A 14 -2.18 11.50 4.81
N TRP A 15 -0.97 11.63 5.34
CA TRP A 15 -0.33 10.51 6.05
C TRP A 15 -1.12 10.02 7.25
N PRO A 16 -1.69 10.88 8.12
CA PRO A 16 -2.53 10.40 9.22
C PRO A 16 -3.72 9.58 8.74
N ASP A 17 -4.32 9.93 7.60
CA ASP A 17 -5.42 9.17 7.01
C ASP A 17 -4.95 7.78 6.53
N ILE A 18 -3.75 7.70 5.99
CA ILE A 18 -3.15 6.43 5.57
C ILE A 18 -2.90 5.54 6.80
N GLU A 19 -2.39 6.12 7.89
CA GLU A 19 -2.22 5.40 9.15
C GLU A 19 -3.55 4.93 9.72
N ASP A 20 -4.57 5.78 9.69
CA ASP A 20 -5.92 5.43 10.16
C ASP A 20 -6.52 4.29 9.33
N LEU A 21 -6.25 4.27 8.02
CA LEU A 21 -6.70 3.20 7.14
C LEU A 21 -6.09 1.86 7.55
N ALA A 22 -4.80 1.83 7.88
CA ALA A 22 -4.15 0.60 8.37
C ALA A 22 -4.86 0.03 9.60
N ASN A 23 -5.24 0.91 10.53
CA ASN A 23 -5.98 0.51 11.72
C ASN A 23 -7.41 0.05 11.38
N ALA A 24 -8.07 0.76 10.46
CA ALA A 24 -9.45 0.45 10.07
C ALA A 24 -9.58 -0.91 9.39
N ILE A 25 -8.62 -1.29 8.55
CA ILE A 25 -8.62 -2.61 7.89
C ILE A 25 -8.02 -3.72 8.77
N GLY A 26 -7.43 -3.37 9.92
CA GLY A 26 -6.77 -4.33 10.79
C GLY A 26 -5.53 -4.93 10.14
N LEU A 27 -4.66 -4.09 9.58
CA LEU A 27 -3.51 -4.52 8.77
C LEU A 27 -2.62 -5.53 9.50
N ASP A 28 -2.33 -5.30 10.78
CA ASP A 28 -1.49 -6.22 11.56
C ASP A 28 -2.12 -7.60 11.68
N GLN A 29 -3.44 -7.65 11.89
CA GLN A 29 -4.16 -8.91 11.97
C GLN A 29 -4.21 -9.61 10.60
N LEU A 30 -4.40 -8.85 9.52
CA LEU A 30 -4.37 -9.42 8.16
C LEU A 30 -3.02 -10.05 7.87
N ARG A 31 -1.92 -9.38 8.25
CA ARG A 31 -0.57 -9.89 8.06
C ARG A 31 -0.31 -11.16 8.87
N ARG A 32 -0.77 -11.19 10.11
CA ARG A 32 -0.63 -12.38 10.98
C ARG A 32 -1.39 -13.56 10.39
N GLU A 33 -2.64 -13.34 9.99
CA GLU A 33 -3.46 -14.40 9.39
C GLU A 33 -2.86 -14.90 8.09
N ALA A 34 -2.38 -14.00 7.23
CA ALA A 34 -1.73 -14.38 5.97
C ALA A 34 -0.50 -15.25 6.22
N ALA A 35 0.33 -14.90 7.21
CA ALA A 35 1.51 -15.68 7.57
C ALA A 35 1.12 -17.07 8.12
N GLU A 36 0.08 -17.16 8.94
CA GLU A 36 -0.43 -18.44 9.43
C GLU A 36 -0.93 -19.33 8.30
N LEU A 37 -1.65 -18.75 7.33
CA LEU A 37 -2.16 -19.51 6.19
C LEU A 37 -1.02 -19.99 5.29
N ASP A 38 0.02 -19.18 5.10
CA ASP A 38 1.21 -19.59 4.36
C ASP A 38 1.92 -20.77 5.04
N GLN A 39 2.00 -20.79 6.37
CA GLN A 39 2.56 -21.90 7.11
C GLN A 39 1.73 -23.16 6.93
N ARG A 40 0.39 -23.04 6.93
CA ARG A 40 -0.49 -24.19 6.71
C ARG A 40 -0.32 -24.79 5.32
N THR A 41 -0.20 -23.95 4.29
CA THR A 41 -0.02 -24.43 2.92
C THR A 41 1.31 -25.16 2.72
N ALA A 42 2.30 -24.86 3.55
CA ALA A 42 3.60 -25.53 3.50
C ALA A 42 3.67 -26.78 4.37
N ALA A 43 2.64 -27.08 5.17
CA ALA A 43 2.63 -28.21 6.07
C ALA A 43 2.35 -29.51 5.31
N ASP A 44 2.94 -30.59 5.82
CA ASP A 44 2.71 -31.93 5.26
C ASP A 44 1.22 -32.30 5.37
N GLY A 45 0.69 -32.87 4.30
CA GLY A 45 -0.70 -33.31 4.28
C GLY A 45 -1.72 -32.22 4.02
N PHE A 46 -1.30 -30.96 3.87
CA PHE A 46 -2.23 -29.85 3.60
C PHE A 46 -3.08 -30.11 2.36
N TRP A 47 -2.47 -30.60 1.29
CA TRP A 47 -3.12 -30.82 0.00
C TRP A 47 -3.91 -32.11 -0.08
N ASP A 48 -3.90 -32.94 0.97
CA ASP A 48 -4.63 -34.19 1.02
C ASP A 48 -6.15 -33.98 1.08
N ASN A 49 -6.59 -32.85 1.66
CA ASN A 49 -8.00 -32.46 1.67
C ASN A 49 -8.19 -31.25 0.75
N MET A 50 -8.69 -31.50 -0.45
CA MET A 50 -8.84 -30.47 -1.49
C MET A 50 -9.82 -29.38 -1.12
N GLU A 51 -10.90 -29.72 -0.40
CA GLU A 51 -11.91 -28.73 -0.01
C GLU A 51 -11.33 -27.72 0.98
N THR A 52 -10.64 -28.20 2.02
CA THR A 52 -9.96 -27.34 2.99
C THR A 52 -8.83 -26.54 2.36
N ALA A 53 -8.04 -27.18 1.49
CA ALA A 53 -6.95 -26.53 0.78
C ALA A 53 -7.47 -25.38 -0.10
N GLN A 54 -8.56 -25.59 -0.82
CA GLN A 54 -9.16 -24.58 -1.67
C GLN A 54 -9.69 -23.40 -0.86
N ALA A 55 -10.40 -23.66 0.24
CA ALA A 55 -10.91 -22.62 1.12
C ALA A 55 -9.78 -21.77 1.72
N THR A 56 -8.71 -22.43 2.16
CA THR A 56 -7.54 -21.75 2.74
C THR A 56 -6.83 -20.89 1.72
N THR A 57 -6.61 -21.39 0.51
CA THR A 57 -5.93 -20.62 -0.54
C THR A 57 -6.78 -19.45 -1.03
N GLN A 58 -8.10 -19.59 -1.09
CA GLN A 58 -8.99 -18.48 -1.41
C GLN A 58 -8.95 -17.41 -0.35
N ARG A 59 -8.96 -17.78 0.92
CA ARG A 59 -8.85 -16.83 2.03
C ARG A 59 -7.51 -16.11 2.01
N ALA A 60 -6.42 -16.84 1.77
CA ALA A 60 -5.09 -16.25 1.66
C ALA A 60 -5.02 -15.22 0.53
N ALA A 61 -5.64 -15.49 -0.61
CA ALA A 61 -5.67 -14.56 -1.74
C ALA A 61 -6.41 -13.26 -1.39
N VAL A 62 -7.54 -13.35 -0.67
CA VAL A 62 -8.29 -12.18 -0.22
C VAL A 62 -7.45 -11.32 0.73
N LEU A 63 -6.79 -11.95 1.70
CA LEU A 63 -5.94 -11.25 2.65
C LEU A 63 -4.76 -10.56 1.95
N LYS A 64 -4.08 -11.26 1.06
CA LYS A 64 -2.94 -10.73 0.31
C LYS A 64 -3.35 -9.57 -0.59
N ASP A 65 -4.51 -9.64 -1.22
CA ASP A 65 -5.03 -8.55 -2.04
C ASP A 65 -5.23 -7.28 -1.21
N SER A 66 -5.82 -7.39 -0.03
CA SER A 66 -6.02 -6.25 0.86
C SER A 66 -4.69 -5.66 1.35
N ILE A 67 -3.73 -6.52 1.70
CA ILE A 67 -2.40 -6.10 2.13
C ILE A 67 -1.68 -5.39 0.98
N ASP A 68 -1.71 -5.96 -0.22
CA ASP A 68 -1.05 -5.40 -1.40
C ASP A 68 -1.62 -4.03 -1.78
N LYS A 69 -2.94 -3.87 -1.70
CA LYS A 69 -3.57 -2.58 -1.96
C LYS A 69 -3.10 -1.51 -1.00
N TYR A 70 -2.99 -1.85 0.29
CA TYR A 70 -2.48 -0.91 1.28
C TYR A 70 -1.00 -0.58 1.04
N GLU A 71 -0.17 -1.60 0.79
CA GLU A 71 1.25 -1.41 0.53
C GLU A 71 1.50 -0.58 -0.73
N ARG A 72 0.66 -0.77 -1.76
CA ARG A 72 0.73 0.04 -2.98
C ARG A 72 0.39 1.50 -2.70
N LEU A 73 -0.60 1.76 -1.84
CA LEU A 73 -0.95 3.11 -1.43
C LEU A 73 0.23 3.80 -0.73
N VAL A 74 0.89 3.10 0.19
CA VAL A 74 2.07 3.61 0.88
C VAL A 74 3.22 3.86 -0.09
N SER A 75 3.46 2.93 -1.00
CA SER A 75 4.50 3.07 -2.03
C SER A 75 4.22 4.27 -2.94
N ASP A 76 2.98 4.45 -3.39
CA ASP A 76 2.58 5.58 -4.22
C ASP A 76 2.75 6.90 -3.47
N TYR A 77 2.45 6.93 -2.18
CA TYR A 77 2.68 8.09 -1.33
C TYR A 77 4.17 8.48 -1.33
N HIS A 78 5.04 7.53 -1.05
CA HIS A 78 6.47 7.80 -0.99
C HIS A 78 7.05 8.16 -2.36
N ASP A 79 6.60 7.51 -3.42
CA ASP A 79 7.05 7.81 -4.79
C ASP A 79 6.64 9.23 -5.20
N THR A 80 5.42 9.63 -4.87
CA THR A 80 4.93 10.98 -5.17
C THR A 80 5.70 12.03 -4.37
N LEU A 81 5.96 11.77 -3.08
CA LEU A 81 6.74 12.66 -2.25
C LEU A 81 8.16 12.85 -2.82
N THR A 82 8.79 11.75 -3.22
CA THR A 82 10.12 11.77 -3.84
C THR A 82 10.11 12.57 -5.14
N LEU A 83 9.10 12.38 -5.99
CA LEU A 83 8.98 13.12 -7.24
C LEU A 83 8.85 14.63 -6.98
N ILE A 84 8.02 15.02 -6.00
CA ILE A 84 7.85 16.43 -5.63
C ILE A 84 9.18 17.02 -5.16
N GLU A 85 9.89 16.31 -4.29
CA GLU A 85 11.17 16.78 -3.75
C GLU A 85 12.23 16.94 -4.85
N LEU A 86 12.33 15.97 -5.76
CA LEU A 86 13.28 16.02 -6.86
C LEU A 86 12.93 17.15 -7.85
N ALA A 87 11.66 17.31 -8.17
CA ALA A 87 11.20 18.36 -9.08
C ALA A 87 11.43 19.75 -8.50
N ASP A 88 11.17 19.92 -7.20
CA ASP A 88 11.38 21.17 -6.50
C ASP A 88 12.87 21.51 -6.42
N GLU A 89 13.72 20.54 -6.08
CA GLU A 89 15.16 20.71 -6.01
C GLU A 89 15.74 21.14 -7.36
N ALA A 90 15.25 20.56 -8.46
CA ALA A 90 15.65 20.92 -9.82
C ALA A 90 14.96 22.18 -10.32
N ALA A 91 13.98 22.71 -9.61
CA ALA A 91 13.10 23.81 -10.02
C ALA A 91 12.48 23.58 -11.41
N ASP A 92 12.07 22.34 -11.67
CA ASP A 92 11.57 21.87 -12.96
C ASP A 92 10.05 21.96 -13.01
N GLU A 93 9.52 23.02 -13.65
CA GLU A 93 8.08 23.23 -13.79
C GLU A 93 7.41 22.18 -14.69
N SER A 94 8.17 21.53 -15.56
CA SER A 94 7.61 20.54 -16.49
C SER A 94 7.03 19.31 -15.78
N LEU A 95 7.45 19.05 -14.53
CA LEU A 95 6.96 17.93 -13.74
C LEU A 95 5.77 18.29 -12.83
N LEU A 96 5.35 19.55 -12.81
CA LEU A 96 4.32 20.01 -11.89
C LEU A 96 3.00 19.28 -12.10
N GLU A 97 2.57 19.11 -13.33
CA GLU A 97 1.31 18.43 -13.65
C GLU A 97 1.34 16.96 -13.20
N GLU A 98 2.44 16.28 -13.41
CA GLU A 98 2.62 14.89 -12.96
C GLU A 98 2.55 14.80 -11.43
N CYS A 99 3.16 15.75 -10.72
CA CYS A 99 3.10 15.82 -9.26
C CYS A 99 1.66 16.05 -8.78
N ILE A 100 0.93 16.94 -9.43
CA ILE A 100 -0.48 17.22 -9.09
C ILE A 100 -1.32 15.95 -9.26
N GLN A 101 -1.15 15.24 -10.37
CA GLN A 101 -1.87 13.99 -10.61
C GLN A 101 -1.55 12.94 -9.55
N GLY A 102 -0.29 12.85 -9.13
CA GLY A 102 0.12 11.92 -8.08
C GLY A 102 -0.54 12.21 -6.74
N VAL A 103 -0.68 13.49 -6.36
CA VAL A 103 -1.32 13.89 -5.10
C VAL A 103 -2.84 13.69 -5.16
N ASP A 104 -3.46 13.99 -6.30
CA ASP A 104 -4.91 13.94 -6.46
C ASP A 104 -5.44 12.51 -6.68
N LYS A 105 -4.57 11.57 -6.95
CA LYS A 105 -4.90 10.16 -7.06
C LYS A 105 -5.07 9.51 -5.69
#